data_5f97923e98f3db7eb5e78a8fda245452
#
_entry.id   5f97923e98f3db7eb5e78a8fda245452
#
_cell.length_a   1.000
_cell.length_b   1.000
_cell.length_c   1.000
_cell.angle_alpha   90.00
_cell.angle_beta   90.00
_cell.angle_gamma   90.00
#
_symmetry.space_group_name_H-M   'P 1'
#
loop_
_entity.id
_entity.type
_entity.pdbx_description
1 polymer ?
#
loop_
_entity_poly.entity_id
_entity_poly.type
_entity_poly.pdbx_seq_one_letter_code
_entity_poly.pdbx_strand_id
1 'polypeptide(L)'
;MRVAFLGLGIMGQSMATNLVKAGHEVTVWNRTPGKMVEGAGIAPTPAAAAQGAEVLWMCVSDTAAVEKVLFGPDGAEAALAEGAIIADSSTISPSATVKFAERVRAKGVAYVDAPMTGSKIGA
;
A
#
# COMPACT_ATOMS: atom_id res chain seq x y z
N MET A 1 -10.01 8.23 -8.24
CA MET A 1 -8.95 7.21 -8.41
C MET A 1 -9.15 6.12 -7.38
N ARG A 2 -8.94 4.88 -7.76
CA ARG A 2 -9.04 3.75 -6.82
C ARG A 2 -7.70 3.50 -6.16
N VAL A 3 -7.68 3.58 -4.83
CA VAL A 3 -6.48 3.43 -4.04
C VAL A 3 -6.65 2.29 -3.04
N ALA A 4 -5.70 1.37 -3.02
CA ALA A 4 -5.60 0.39 -1.95
C ALA A 4 -4.57 0.91 -0.96
N PHE A 5 -4.87 0.89 0.32
CA PHE A 5 -3.96 1.36 1.35
C PHE A 5 -3.69 0.24 2.34
N LEU A 6 -2.44 -0.19 2.41
CA LEU A 6 -2.02 -1.31 3.24
C LEU A 6 -1.18 -0.81 4.41
N GLY A 7 -1.66 -1.06 5.61
CA GLY A 7 -0.98 -0.67 6.84
C GLY A 7 -1.62 0.55 7.50
N LEU A 8 -2.34 0.31 8.59
CA LEU A 8 -3.08 1.35 9.29
C LEU A 8 -2.50 1.66 10.67
N GLY A 9 -1.19 1.90 10.70
CA GLY A 9 -0.57 2.53 11.86
C GLY A 9 -1.02 3.98 11.96
N ILE A 10 -0.48 4.72 12.93
CA ILE A 10 -0.91 6.11 13.15
C ILE A 10 -0.81 6.94 11.86
N MET A 11 0.32 6.87 11.17
CA MET A 11 0.51 7.64 9.95
C MET A 11 -0.31 7.09 8.80
N GLY A 12 -0.43 5.78 8.69
CA GLY A 12 -1.24 5.17 7.64
C GLY A 12 -2.71 5.54 7.74
N GLN A 13 -3.25 5.59 8.95
CA GLN A 13 -4.63 6.03 9.15
C GLN A 13 -4.84 7.48 8.70
N SER A 14 -3.90 8.36 9.06
CA SER A 14 -3.97 9.76 8.63
C SER A 14 -3.92 9.90 7.12
N MET A 15 -3.01 9.19 6.48
CA MET A 15 -2.88 9.25 5.03
C MET A 15 -4.12 8.71 4.32
N ALA A 16 -4.63 7.57 4.77
CA ALA A 16 -5.82 6.99 4.18
C ALA A 16 -7.04 7.92 4.37
N THR A 17 -7.16 8.53 5.54
CA THR A 17 -8.23 9.50 5.80
C THR A 17 -8.15 10.67 4.83
N ASN A 18 -6.95 11.20 4.59
CA ASN A 18 -6.76 12.30 3.67
C ASN A 18 -7.12 11.91 2.23
N LEU A 19 -6.81 10.69 1.83
CA LEU A 19 -7.18 10.19 0.51
C LEU A 19 -8.70 10.10 0.35
N VAL A 20 -9.40 9.64 1.37
CA VAL A 20 -10.86 9.61 1.36
C VAL A 20 -11.42 11.03 1.24
N LYS A 21 -10.90 11.96 2.02
CA LYS A 21 -11.34 13.36 1.99
C LYS A 21 -11.09 14.01 0.64
N ALA A 22 -10.05 13.59 -0.05
CA ALA A 22 -9.73 14.11 -1.39
C ALA A 22 -10.63 13.53 -2.49
N GLY A 23 -11.54 12.64 -2.15
CA GLY A 23 -12.50 12.09 -3.10
C GLY A 23 -12.10 10.79 -3.75
N HIS A 24 -11.02 10.16 -3.31
CA HIS A 24 -10.59 8.87 -3.87
C HIS A 24 -11.42 7.72 -3.28
N GLU A 25 -11.57 6.67 -4.08
CA GLU A 25 -12.19 5.44 -3.61
C GLU A 25 -11.10 4.59 -2.96
N VAL A 26 -11.14 4.50 -1.64
CA VAL A 26 -10.06 3.87 -0.85
C VAL A 26 -10.54 2.55 -0.26
N THR A 27 -9.73 1.50 -0.42
CA THR A 27 -9.93 0.22 0.26
C THR A 27 -8.70 -0.02 1.13
N VAL A 28 -8.91 -0.33 2.39
CA VAL A 28 -7.82 -0.50 3.34
C VAL A 28 -7.66 -1.95 3.77
N TRP A 29 -6.44 -2.30 4.13
CA TRP A 29 -6.11 -3.56 4.78
C TRP A 29 -5.08 -3.29 5.87
N ASN A 30 -5.22 -3.98 6.99
CA ASN A 30 -4.24 -3.95 8.07
C ASN A 30 -4.04 -5.35 8.62
N ARG A 31 -2.80 -5.67 9.00
CA ARG A 31 -2.48 -6.99 9.56
C ARG A 31 -3.28 -7.26 10.83
N THR A 32 -3.46 -6.25 11.67
CA THR A 32 -4.27 -6.35 12.88
C THR A 32 -5.71 -6.04 12.54
N PRO A 33 -6.66 -6.97 12.78
CA PRO A 33 -8.07 -6.71 12.51
C PRO A 33 -8.64 -5.61 13.41
N GLY A 34 -9.74 -5.02 12.97
CA GLY A 34 -10.45 -4.02 13.76
C GLY A 34 -10.07 -2.58 13.47
N LYS A 35 -9.02 -2.35 12.70
CA LYS A 35 -8.68 -1.00 12.28
C LYS A 35 -9.45 -0.63 11.02
N MET A 36 -9.98 0.59 10.99
CA MET A 36 -10.79 1.04 9.88
C MET A 36 -10.60 2.54 9.67
N VAL A 37 -10.95 3.01 8.48
CA VAL A 37 -10.92 4.41 8.10
C VAL A 37 -12.32 4.76 7.61
N GLU A 38 -12.90 5.82 8.18
CA GLU A 38 -14.23 6.26 7.79
C GLU A 38 -14.27 6.63 6.31
N GLY A 39 -15.24 6.09 5.61
CA GLY A 39 -15.41 6.33 4.17
C GLY A 39 -14.61 5.39 3.28
N ALA A 40 -13.81 4.49 3.86
CA ALA A 40 -13.04 3.51 3.10
C ALA A 40 -13.65 2.11 3.28
N GLY A 41 -13.48 1.27 2.25
CA GLY A 41 -13.80 -0.14 2.35
C GLY A 41 -12.69 -0.89 3.07
N ILE A 42 -13.02 -2.05 3.63
CA ILE A 42 -12.05 -2.91 4.33
C ILE A 42 -11.95 -4.23 3.57
N ALA A 43 -10.73 -4.65 3.29
CA ALA A 43 -10.48 -5.92 2.62
C ALA A 43 -9.87 -6.93 3.60
N PRO A 44 -10.16 -8.23 3.45
CA PRO A 44 -9.62 -9.26 4.34
C PRO A 44 -8.17 -9.64 4.04
N THR A 45 -7.67 -9.35 2.86
CA THR A 45 -6.29 -9.68 2.46
C THR A 45 -5.70 -8.53 1.63
N PRO A 46 -4.36 -8.47 1.52
CA PRO A 46 -3.74 -7.49 0.62
C PRO A 46 -4.20 -7.65 -0.82
N ALA A 47 -4.34 -8.89 -1.30
CA ALA A 47 -4.80 -9.14 -2.65
C ALA A 47 -6.21 -8.61 -2.89
N ALA A 48 -7.11 -8.82 -1.93
CA ALA A 48 -8.47 -8.30 -2.04
C ALA A 48 -8.50 -6.78 -2.07
N ALA A 49 -7.64 -6.13 -1.27
CA ALA A 49 -7.54 -4.67 -1.27
C ALA A 49 -7.01 -4.15 -2.61
N ALA A 50 -6.06 -4.87 -3.20
CA ALA A 50 -5.40 -4.44 -4.44
C ALA A 50 -6.27 -4.64 -5.68
N GLN A 51 -7.33 -5.41 -5.59
CA GLN A 51 -8.19 -5.71 -6.73
C GLN A 51 -8.76 -4.42 -7.32
N GLY A 52 -8.43 -4.15 -8.59
CA GLY A 52 -8.91 -2.95 -9.27
C GLY A 52 -8.24 -1.65 -8.86
N ALA A 53 -7.23 -1.69 -8.01
CA ALA A 53 -6.54 -0.49 -7.56
C ALA A 53 -5.64 0.08 -8.67
N GLU A 54 -5.68 1.38 -8.83
CA GLU A 54 -4.78 2.12 -9.72
C GLU A 54 -3.48 2.45 -8.98
N VAL A 55 -3.58 2.69 -7.69
CA VAL A 55 -2.44 2.93 -6.81
C VAL A 55 -2.56 2.03 -5.59
N LEU A 56 -1.49 1.33 -5.29
CA LEU A 56 -1.35 0.55 -4.06
C LEU A 56 -0.37 1.30 -3.16
N TRP A 57 -0.87 1.85 -2.07
CA TRP A 57 -0.02 2.58 -1.12
C TRP A 57 0.24 1.70 0.09
N MET A 58 1.51 1.60 0.47
CA MET A 58 1.90 0.81 1.64
C MET A 58 2.55 1.68 2.70
N CYS A 59 2.21 1.41 3.95
CA CYS A 59 2.85 2.03 5.10
C CYS A 59 2.93 0.98 6.21
N VAL A 60 3.88 0.05 6.06
CA VAL A 60 4.06 -1.07 6.98
C VAL A 60 5.42 -0.97 7.67
N SER A 61 5.70 -1.86 8.63
CA SER A 61 6.76 -1.61 9.59
C SER A 61 8.20 -1.78 9.06
N ASP A 62 8.44 -2.71 8.15
CA ASP A 62 9.81 -3.02 7.71
C ASP A 62 9.84 -3.77 6.39
N THR A 63 11.05 -4.10 5.93
CA THR A 63 11.27 -4.81 4.67
C THR A 63 10.55 -6.16 4.62
N ALA A 64 10.61 -6.92 5.70
CA ALA A 64 9.96 -8.22 5.75
C ALA A 64 8.43 -8.10 5.62
N ALA A 65 7.86 -7.07 6.23
CA ALA A 65 6.43 -6.81 6.13
C ALA A 65 6.02 -6.42 4.71
N VAL A 66 6.82 -5.60 4.03
CA VAL A 66 6.57 -5.24 2.62
C VAL A 66 6.61 -6.48 1.74
N GLU A 67 7.63 -7.31 1.92
CA GLU A 67 7.77 -8.54 1.12
C GLU A 67 6.56 -9.46 1.30
N LYS A 68 6.14 -9.64 2.54
CA LYS A 68 5.00 -10.51 2.84
C LYS A 68 3.69 -9.96 2.27
N VAL A 69 3.48 -8.66 2.38
CA VAL A 69 2.25 -8.01 1.90
C VAL A 69 2.16 -8.04 0.38
N LEU A 70 3.28 -7.88 -0.31
CA LEU A 70 3.30 -7.89 -1.77
C LEU A 70 3.37 -9.30 -2.35
N PHE A 71 4.25 -10.13 -1.82
CA PHE A 71 4.65 -11.39 -2.48
C PHE A 71 4.32 -12.64 -1.69
N GLY A 72 3.83 -12.50 -0.47
CA GLY A 72 3.45 -13.65 0.35
C GLY A 72 2.11 -14.24 -0.06
N PRO A 73 1.61 -15.23 0.71
CA PRO A 73 0.26 -15.76 0.48
C PRO A 73 -0.76 -14.62 0.55
N ASP A 74 -1.69 -14.59 -0.38
CA ASP A 74 -2.68 -13.51 -0.52
C ASP A 74 -2.03 -12.13 -0.72
N GLY A 75 -0.82 -12.11 -1.27
CA GLY A 75 -0.08 -10.88 -1.52
C GLY A 75 -0.70 -10.01 -2.62
N ALA A 76 -0.46 -8.72 -2.51
CA ALA A 76 -1.10 -7.74 -3.38
C ALA A 76 -0.63 -7.81 -4.83
N GLU A 77 0.61 -8.23 -5.08
CA GLU A 77 1.16 -8.25 -6.43
C GLU A 77 0.29 -9.04 -7.41
N ALA A 78 -0.23 -10.19 -6.96
CA ALA A 78 -1.01 -11.05 -7.83
C ALA A 78 -2.30 -10.40 -8.32
N ALA A 79 -2.83 -9.44 -7.57
CA ALA A 79 -4.09 -8.78 -7.91
C ALA A 79 -3.90 -7.47 -8.67
N LEU A 80 -2.68 -6.96 -8.76
CA LEU A 80 -2.41 -5.69 -9.45
C LEU A 80 -2.43 -5.89 -10.97
N ALA A 81 -3.08 -4.96 -11.65
CA ALA A 81 -3.13 -4.94 -13.11
C ALA A 81 -1.94 -4.17 -13.69
N GLU A 82 -1.63 -4.45 -14.94
CA GLU A 82 -0.64 -3.67 -15.67
C GLU A 82 -1.03 -2.18 -15.65
N GLY A 83 -0.06 -1.32 -15.40
CA GLY A 83 -0.28 0.11 -15.30
C GLY A 83 -0.52 0.61 -13.88
N ALA A 84 -0.68 -0.28 -12.91
CA ALA A 84 -0.81 0.12 -11.52
C ALA A 84 0.51 0.67 -10.98
N ILE A 85 0.41 1.48 -9.93
CA ILE A 85 1.57 2.08 -9.28
C ILE A 85 1.57 1.67 -7.82
N ILE A 86 2.72 1.21 -7.33
CA ILE A 86 2.94 0.97 -5.91
C ILE A 86 3.67 2.19 -5.35
N ALA A 87 3.09 2.84 -4.35
CA ALA A 87 3.74 3.90 -3.59
C ALA A 87 4.07 3.35 -2.22
N ASP A 88 5.35 3.27 -1.88
CA ASP A 88 5.79 2.65 -0.64
C ASP A 88 6.35 3.70 0.32
N SER A 89 5.62 3.97 1.40
CA SER A 89 6.05 4.87 2.46
C SER A 89 6.65 4.12 3.66
N SER A 90 6.83 2.81 3.52
CA SER A 90 7.44 1.99 4.57
C SER A 90 8.94 2.26 4.64
N THR A 91 9.53 2.01 5.80
CA THR A 91 10.98 2.12 5.97
C THR A 91 11.61 0.79 5.58
N ILE A 92 12.22 0.72 4.41
CA ILE A 92 12.87 -0.50 3.93
C ILE A 92 14.27 -0.18 3.40
N SER A 93 15.08 -1.22 3.23
CA SER A 93 16.43 -1.03 2.72
C SER A 93 16.42 -0.64 1.24
N PRO A 94 17.40 0.18 0.79
CA PRO A 94 17.49 0.55 -0.63
C PRO A 94 17.63 -0.67 -1.55
N SER A 95 18.38 -1.68 -1.13
CA SER A 95 18.54 -2.89 -1.95
C SER A 95 17.22 -3.65 -2.12
N ALA A 96 16.39 -3.68 -1.08
CA ALA A 96 15.08 -4.32 -1.15
C ALA A 96 14.17 -3.53 -2.10
N THR A 97 14.21 -2.21 -2.05
CA THR A 97 13.43 -1.36 -2.96
C THR A 97 13.74 -1.67 -4.42
N VAL A 98 15.03 -1.81 -4.75
CA VAL A 98 15.45 -2.13 -6.11
C VAL A 98 14.91 -3.51 -6.54
N LYS A 99 15.04 -4.50 -5.68
CA LYS A 99 14.55 -5.86 -5.97
C LYS A 99 13.05 -5.89 -6.21
N PHE A 100 12.30 -5.21 -5.35
CA PHE A 100 10.84 -5.19 -5.47
C PHE A 100 10.42 -4.45 -6.73
N ALA A 101 11.07 -3.33 -7.03
CA ALA A 101 10.78 -2.56 -8.24
C ALA A 101 11.02 -3.38 -9.51
N GLU A 102 12.12 -4.12 -9.56
CA GLU A 102 12.42 -4.98 -10.71
C GLU A 102 11.38 -6.09 -10.87
N ARG A 103 10.98 -6.69 -9.76
CA ARG A 103 10.01 -7.78 -9.78
C ARG A 103 8.65 -7.34 -10.30
N VAL A 104 8.14 -6.20 -9.84
CA VAL A 104 6.82 -5.73 -10.26
C VAL A 104 6.85 -5.12 -11.66
N ARG A 105 8.00 -4.60 -12.09
CA ARG A 105 8.15 -4.06 -13.44
C ARG A 105 7.88 -5.12 -14.51
N ALA A 106 8.26 -6.37 -14.23
CA ALA A 106 8.00 -7.47 -15.14
C ALA A 106 6.50 -7.67 -15.38
N LYS A 107 5.66 -7.19 -14.49
CA LYS A 107 4.21 -7.25 -14.60
C LYS A 107 3.61 -5.95 -15.13
N GLY A 108 4.43 -4.97 -15.47
CA GLY A 108 3.95 -3.68 -15.93
C GLY A 108 3.51 -2.74 -14.81
N VAL A 109 3.99 -2.97 -13.59
CA VAL A 109 3.67 -2.16 -12.42
C VAL A 109 4.88 -1.32 -12.04
N ALA A 110 4.66 -0.04 -11.75
CA ALA A 110 5.71 0.85 -11.28
C ALA A 110 5.81 0.80 -9.76
N TYR A 111 7.02 0.94 -9.23
CA TYR A 111 7.27 0.98 -7.79
C TYR A 111 7.94 2.33 -7.48
N VAL A 112 7.30 3.11 -6.62
CA VAL A 112 7.80 4.42 -6.24
C VAL A 112 8.10 4.41 -4.75
N ASP A 113 9.32 4.76 -4.39
CA ASP A 113 9.70 4.95 -3.01
C ASP A 113 9.20 6.34 -2.58
N ALA A 114 8.30 6.36 -1.60
CA ALA A 114 7.68 7.59 -1.14
C ALA A 114 7.90 7.74 0.37
N PRO A 115 9.18 7.93 0.81
CA PRO A 115 9.48 7.97 2.21
C PRO A 115 8.82 9.14 2.90
N MET A 116 8.50 8.94 4.18
CA MET A 116 7.90 9.98 5.00
C MET A 116 8.94 10.52 5.95
N THR A 117 9.03 11.85 6.00
CA THR A 117 9.93 12.54 6.91
C THR A 117 9.10 13.38 7.88
N GLY A 118 9.24 13.12 9.16
CA GLY A 118 8.43 13.78 10.15
C GLY A 118 7.04 13.18 10.26
N SER A 119 6.46 13.27 11.44
CA SER A 119 5.27 12.52 11.78
C SER A 119 3.98 13.00 11.13
N LYS A 120 3.96 14.20 10.59
CA LYS A 120 2.72 14.78 10.06
C LYS A 120 2.80 15.31 8.64
N ILE A 121 3.96 15.24 8.05
CA ILE A 121 4.16 15.78 6.71
C ILE A 121 3.51 14.84 5.70
N GLY A 122 2.64 15.38 4.87
CA GLY A 122 1.95 14.61 3.86
C GLY A 122 0.81 13.73 4.35
N ALA A 123 0.56 13.77 5.63
CA ALA A 123 -0.50 12.94 6.20
C ALA A 123 -1.79 13.72 6.43
#